data_6ae2841ad70eb72eb8fa28a890ebd87e
#
_entry.id   6ae2841ad70eb72eb8fa28a890ebd87e
#
_cell.length_a   1.000
_cell.length_b   1.000
_cell.length_c   1.000
_cell.angle_alpha   90.00
_cell.angle_beta   90.00
_cell.angle_gamma   90.00
#
_symmetry.space_group_name_H-M   'P 1'
#
loop_
_entity.id
_entity.type
_entity.pdbx_description
1 polymer ?
#
loop_
_entity_poly.entity_id
_entity_poly.type
_entity_poly.pdbx_seq_one_letter_code
_entity_poly.pdbx_strand_id
1 'polypeptide(L)'
;MRGGKGEMCGILRLRQMQVEERFSFLQYIYGGCHMHLMIGIDFTLSNGDPKSPSSLHFFDPNRNEYLQAIHSVGDILQCYDTDRNIAVYGFGAQVPPVAGRASHCFALNGNVFNPKL
;
A
#
# COMPACT_ATOMS: atom_id res chain seq x y z
N MET A 1 50.12 22.85 13.37
CA MET A 1 48.71 22.55 13.66
C MET A 1 48.16 23.62 14.59
N ARG A 2 47.32 24.53 14.11
CA ARG A 2 46.66 25.55 14.94
C ARG A 2 45.38 24.95 15.49
N GLY A 3 45.34 24.70 16.81
CA GLY A 3 44.13 24.33 17.52
C GLY A 3 43.17 25.51 17.56
N GLY A 4 42.05 25.41 16.83
CA GLY A 4 40.97 26.37 16.95
C GLY A 4 40.32 26.21 18.32
N LYS A 5 40.34 27.28 19.13
CA LYS A 5 39.51 27.39 20.34
C LYS A 5 38.06 27.39 19.88
N GLY A 6 37.33 26.30 20.11
CA GLY A 6 35.90 26.27 19.91
C GLY A 6 35.26 27.23 20.91
N GLU A 7 34.61 28.28 20.38
CA GLU A 7 33.76 29.12 21.21
C GLU A 7 32.53 28.32 21.64
N MET A 8 32.26 28.31 22.93
CA MET A 8 31.10 27.63 23.50
C MET A 8 29.86 28.49 23.26
N CYS A 9 29.04 28.12 22.27
CA CYS A 9 27.85 28.90 21.84
C CYS A 9 26.65 28.76 22.77
N GLY A 10 26.71 27.85 23.77
CA GLY A 10 25.60 27.65 24.70
C GLY A 10 25.69 26.34 25.47
N ILE A 11 24.76 26.14 26.38
CA ILE A 11 24.64 24.92 27.20
C ILE A 11 23.22 24.34 26.97
N LEU A 12 23.17 23.10 26.52
CA LEU A 12 21.93 22.30 26.47
C LEU A 12 21.83 21.48 27.76
N ARG A 13 20.75 21.67 28.52
CA ARG A 13 20.47 20.87 29.71
C ARG A 13 19.27 19.99 29.49
N LEU A 14 19.48 18.68 29.55
CA LEU A 14 18.36 17.71 29.58
C LEU A 14 17.78 17.71 31.00
N ARG A 15 16.51 18.08 31.12
CA ARG A 15 15.81 18.12 32.43
C ARG A 15 15.15 16.81 32.75
N GLN A 16 14.62 16.12 31.74
CA GLN A 16 13.95 14.84 31.88
C GLN A 16 14.12 14.04 30.62
N MET A 17 14.35 12.77 30.75
CA MET A 17 14.38 11.82 29.65
C MET A 17 13.55 10.60 30.03
N GLN A 18 12.64 10.23 29.14
CA GLN A 18 11.89 8.99 29.23
C GLN A 18 12.32 8.12 28.06
N VAL A 19 12.72 6.89 28.33
CA VAL A 19 13.07 5.90 27.32
C VAL A 19 11.95 4.87 27.30
N GLU A 20 11.30 4.74 26.15
CA GLU A 20 10.28 3.73 25.91
C GLU A 20 10.83 2.67 24.97
N GLU A 21 10.71 1.42 25.35
CA GLU A 21 11.00 0.31 24.43
C GLU A 21 9.84 0.15 23.45
N ARG A 22 10.14 0.18 22.16
CA ARG A 22 9.16 -0.05 21.11
C ARG A 22 9.64 -1.20 20.22
N PHE A 23 8.77 -2.13 19.99
CA PHE A 23 9.08 -3.25 19.12
C PHE A 23 9.26 -2.80 17.67
N SER A 24 10.28 -3.32 17.01
CA SER A 24 10.50 -3.13 15.58
C SER A 24 9.55 -4.01 14.76
N PHE A 25 9.37 -3.68 13.47
CA PHE A 25 8.59 -4.50 12.55
C PHE A 25 9.02 -5.98 12.58
N LEU A 26 10.32 -6.25 12.51
CA LEU A 26 10.84 -7.62 12.52
C LEU A 26 10.54 -8.36 13.83
N GLN A 27 10.53 -7.67 14.97
CA GLN A 27 10.15 -8.28 16.25
C GLN A 27 8.68 -8.72 16.26
N TYR A 28 7.78 -7.96 15.65
CA TYR A 28 6.40 -8.39 15.46
C TYR A 28 6.31 -9.64 14.58
N ILE A 29 7.02 -9.68 13.46
CA ILE A 29 7.04 -10.84 12.56
C ILE A 29 7.60 -12.08 13.28
N TYR A 30 8.73 -11.97 13.96
CA TYR A 30 9.32 -13.05 14.74
C TYR A 30 8.44 -13.48 15.93
N GLY A 31 7.64 -12.55 16.46
CA GLY A 31 6.65 -12.81 17.51
C GLY A 31 5.39 -13.54 17.01
N GLY A 32 5.32 -13.87 15.71
CA GLY A 32 4.18 -14.59 15.13
C GLY A 32 3.06 -13.69 14.61
N CYS A 33 3.34 -12.42 14.32
CA CYS A 33 2.37 -11.55 13.67
C CYS A 33 2.12 -12.03 12.23
N HIS A 34 0.85 -12.30 11.90
CA HIS A 34 0.44 -12.62 10.55
C HIS A 34 0.12 -11.36 9.77
N MET A 35 0.58 -11.30 8.53
CA MET A 35 0.25 -10.23 7.60
C MET A 35 -0.60 -10.79 6.45
N HIS A 36 -1.53 -9.99 5.97
CA HIS A 36 -2.33 -10.30 4.79
C HIS A 36 -2.27 -9.12 3.82
N LEU A 37 -2.05 -9.41 2.56
CA LEU A 37 -2.05 -8.39 1.51
C LEU A 37 -3.49 -8.18 1.01
N MET A 38 -3.86 -6.92 0.90
CA MET A 38 -5.12 -6.50 0.30
C MET A 38 -4.83 -5.41 -0.74
N ILE A 39 -5.43 -5.51 -1.92
CA ILE A 39 -5.27 -4.55 -3.00
C ILE A 39 -6.59 -3.85 -3.27
N GLY A 40 -6.58 -2.52 -3.32
CA GLY A 40 -7.70 -1.69 -3.75
C GLY A 40 -7.37 -0.99 -5.07
N ILE A 41 -8.21 -1.19 -6.11
CA ILE A 41 -8.02 -0.60 -7.43
C ILE A 41 -9.08 0.47 -7.66
N ASP A 42 -8.63 1.64 -8.06
CA ASP A 42 -9.50 2.77 -8.42
C ASP A 42 -10.01 2.63 -9.86
N PHE A 43 -11.32 2.44 -10.00
CA PHE A 43 -12.02 2.37 -11.29
C PHE A 43 -12.86 3.64 -11.57
N THR A 44 -12.57 4.75 -10.89
CA THR A 44 -13.32 5.99 -11.16
C THR A 44 -13.13 6.45 -12.61
N LEU A 45 -14.18 7.06 -13.15
CA LEU A 45 -14.25 7.49 -14.55
C LEU A 45 -13.13 8.47 -14.92
N SER A 46 -12.60 9.21 -13.94
CA SER A 46 -11.46 10.13 -14.12
C SER A 46 -10.18 9.44 -14.58
N ASN A 47 -10.03 8.14 -14.34
CA ASN A 47 -8.88 7.34 -14.80
C ASN A 47 -8.89 7.03 -16.31
N GLY A 48 -9.99 7.40 -16.99
CA GLY A 48 -10.13 7.30 -18.44
C GLY A 48 -10.68 5.97 -18.95
N ASP A 49 -11.01 5.94 -20.23
CA ASP A 49 -11.50 4.73 -20.91
C ASP A 49 -10.36 3.71 -21.03
N PRO A 50 -10.55 2.45 -20.59
CA PRO A 50 -9.53 1.39 -20.71
C PRO A 50 -9.01 1.13 -22.14
N LYS A 51 -9.74 1.56 -23.15
CA LYS A 51 -9.32 1.46 -24.57
C LYS A 51 -8.38 2.58 -24.99
N SER A 52 -8.31 3.65 -24.24
CA SER A 52 -7.46 4.80 -24.52
C SER A 52 -6.04 4.60 -23.99
N PRO A 53 -4.99 4.81 -24.79
CA PRO A 53 -3.60 4.74 -24.32
C PRO A 53 -3.23 5.73 -23.21
N SER A 54 -4.04 6.76 -22.99
CA SER A 54 -3.86 7.74 -21.92
C SER A 54 -4.56 7.35 -20.61
N SER A 55 -5.31 6.24 -20.62
CA SER A 55 -6.00 5.75 -19.41
C SER A 55 -5.03 5.02 -18.48
N LEU A 56 -5.21 5.18 -17.18
CA LEU A 56 -4.50 4.36 -16.18
C LEU A 56 -4.88 2.88 -16.26
N HIS A 57 -6.07 2.57 -16.84
CA HIS A 57 -6.54 1.21 -17.05
C HIS A 57 -6.14 0.61 -18.40
N PHE A 58 -5.42 1.36 -19.25
CA PHE A 58 -4.95 0.83 -20.53
C PHE A 58 -4.00 -0.34 -20.30
N PHE A 59 -4.34 -1.50 -20.86
CA PHE A 59 -3.55 -2.71 -20.66
C PHE A 59 -2.32 -2.73 -21.54
N ASP A 60 -1.20 -2.29 -20.99
CA ASP A 60 0.14 -2.40 -21.57
C ASP A 60 1.08 -2.94 -20.50
N PRO A 61 1.61 -4.17 -20.64
CA PRO A 61 2.44 -4.80 -19.61
C PRO A 61 3.66 -3.98 -19.19
N ASN A 62 4.17 -3.10 -20.06
CA ASN A 62 5.36 -2.32 -19.81
C ASN A 62 5.08 -0.90 -19.31
N ARG A 63 3.84 -0.41 -19.46
CA ARG A 63 3.49 0.99 -19.21
C ARG A 63 2.37 1.18 -18.21
N ASN A 64 1.60 0.12 -17.90
CA ASN A 64 0.49 0.22 -16.97
C ASN A 64 1.01 0.44 -15.55
N GLU A 65 0.68 1.60 -14.98
CA GLU A 65 1.17 2.03 -13.66
C GLU A 65 0.61 1.14 -12.53
N TYR A 66 -0.63 0.64 -12.65
CA TYR A 66 -1.20 -0.29 -11.68
C TYR A 66 -0.42 -1.61 -11.66
N LEU A 67 -0.09 -2.17 -12.83
CA LEU A 67 0.72 -3.39 -12.91
C LEU A 67 2.11 -3.18 -12.32
N GLN A 68 2.76 -2.06 -12.63
CA GLN A 68 4.07 -1.74 -12.08
C GLN A 68 4.03 -1.62 -10.55
N ALA A 69 3.02 -0.94 -10.01
CA ALA A 69 2.85 -0.80 -8.56
C ALA A 69 2.58 -2.16 -7.89
N ILE A 70 1.68 -2.97 -8.47
CA ILE A 70 1.36 -4.30 -7.94
C ILE A 70 2.59 -5.21 -7.94
N HIS A 71 3.37 -5.23 -9.02
CA HIS A 71 4.61 -6.01 -9.07
C HIS A 71 5.64 -5.51 -8.06
N SER A 72 5.91 -4.21 -8.04
CA SER A 72 6.97 -3.64 -7.20
C SER A 72 6.71 -3.83 -5.70
N VAL A 73 5.46 -3.67 -5.27
CA VAL A 73 5.08 -3.78 -3.86
C VAL A 73 4.68 -5.22 -3.52
N GLY A 74 3.95 -5.87 -4.40
CA GLY A 74 3.45 -7.24 -4.24
C GLY A 74 4.58 -8.25 -4.09
N ASP A 75 5.62 -8.15 -4.90
CA ASP A 75 6.79 -9.04 -4.85
C ASP A 75 7.49 -9.01 -3.49
N ILE A 76 7.46 -7.85 -2.81
CA ILE A 76 8.03 -7.70 -1.48
C ILE A 76 7.04 -8.21 -0.42
N LEU A 77 5.79 -7.77 -0.48
CA LEU A 77 4.80 -8.04 0.57
C LEU A 77 4.35 -9.50 0.60
N GLN A 78 4.29 -10.19 -0.55
CA GLN A 78 3.97 -11.62 -0.58
C GLN A 78 4.92 -12.50 0.24
N CYS A 79 6.15 -12.03 0.50
CA CYS A 79 7.10 -12.74 1.36
C CYS A 79 6.67 -12.77 2.83
N TYR A 80 5.81 -11.82 3.23
CA TYR A 80 5.28 -11.69 4.59
C TYR A 80 3.83 -12.16 4.70
N ASP A 81 3.17 -12.43 3.56
CA ASP A 81 1.80 -12.94 3.53
C ASP A 81 1.78 -14.44 3.81
N THR A 82 1.12 -14.82 4.90
CA THR A 82 1.19 -16.17 5.43
C THR A 82 0.41 -17.16 4.58
N ASP A 83 -0.73 -16.76 4.03
CA ASP A 83 -1.63 -17.66 3.29
C ASP A 83 -1.58 -17.48 1.76
N ARG A 84 -0.87 -16.46 1.29
CA ARG A 84 -0.71 -16.09 -0.14
C ARG A 84 -2.04 -15.91 -0.88
N ASN A 85 -3.08 -15.58 -0.15
CA ASN A 85 -4.40 -15.30 -0.68
C ASN A 85 -4.64 -13.80 -0.66
N ILE A 86 -4.49 -13.17 -1.80
CA ILE A 86 -4.59 -11.72 -1.90
C ILE A 86 -6.05 -11.32 -2.12
N ALA A 87 -6.61 -10.55 -1.19
CA ALA A 87 -7.92 -9.97 -1.37
C ALA A 87 -7.84 -8.76 -2.31
N VAL A 88 -8.64 -8.76 -3.38
CA VAL A 88 -8.62 -7.67 -4.37
C VAL A 88 -10.00 -7.05 -4.50
N TYR A 89 -10.03 -5.74 -4.27
CA TYR A 89 -11.24 -4.93 -4.34
C TYR A 89 -11.10 -3.82 -5.38
N GLY A 90 -12.22 -3.38 -5.89
CA GLY A 90 -12.33 -2.18 -6.72
C GLY A 90 -13.31 -1.18 -6.11
N PHE A 91 -13.19 0.08 -6.52
CA PHE A 91 -14.13 1.13 -6.18
C PHE A 91 -14.32 2.10 -7.35
N GLY A 92 -15.41 2.88 -7.32
CA GLY A 92 -15.66 3.94 -8.29
C GLY A 92 -16.28 3.49 -9.62
N ALA A 93 -16.55 2.21 -9.80
CA ALA A 93 -17.22 1.69 -11.00
C ALA A 93 -18.67 1.33 -10.76
N GLN A 94 -19.43 1.28 -11.84
CA GLN A 94 -20.78 0.67 -11.86
C GLN A 94 -20.62 -0.84 -12.09
N VAL A 95 -21.05 -1.63 -11.13
CA VAL A 95 -20.96 -3.08 -11.17
C VAL A 95 -22.35 -3.70 -11.23
N PRO A 96 -22.66 -4.56 -12.20
CA PRO A 96 -23.93 -5.28 -12.22
C PRO A 96 -24.16 -6.08 -10.92
N PRO A 97 -25.38 -6.24 -10.42
CA PRO A 97 -26.64 -5.83 -11.04
C PRO A 97 -27.09 -4.40 -10.69
N VAL A 98 -26.31 -3.62 -9.95
CA VAL A 98 -26.70 -2.29 -9.50
C VAL A 98 -26.44 -1.28 -10.62
N ALA A 99 -27.49 -0.89 -11.33
CA ALA A 99 -27.40 0.16 -12.34
C ALA A 99 -27.49 1.57 -11.72
N GLY A 100 -26.76 2.54 -12.29
CA GLY A 100 -26.95 3.97 -12.04
C GLY A 100 -26.15 4.59 -10.90
N ARG A 101 -25.45 3.81 -10.07
CA ARG A 101 -24.56 4.34 -9.02
C ARG A 101 -23.20 3.65 -9.05
N ALA A 102 -22.15 4.42 -8.91
CA ALA A 102 -20.83 3.86 -8.71
C ALA A 102 -20.75 3.17 -7.33
N SER A 103 -20.20 1.97 -7.32
CA SER A 103 -19.96 1.23 -6.08
C SER A 103 -18.70 1.78 -5.38
N HIS A 104 -18.80 1.95 -4.07
CA HIS A 104 -17.66 2.37 -3.25
C HIS A 104 -16.72 1.22 -2.88
N CYS A 105 -17.19 -0.03 -3.04
CA CYS A 105 -16.37 -1.21 -2.82
C CYS A 105 -17.03 -2.43 -3.48
N PHE A 106 -16.26 -3.19 -4.24
CA PHE A 106 -16.68 -4.48 -4.79
C PHE A 106 -15.48 -5.42 -4.89
N ALA A 107 -15.72 -6.71 -4.70
CA ALA A 107 -14.68 -7.72 -4.91
C ALA A 107 -14.47 -7.95 -6.42
N LEU A 108 -13.22 -8.01 -6.88
CA LEU A 108 -12.92 -8.19 -8.30
C LEU A 108 -13.38 -9.55 -8.83
N ASN A 109 -13.41 -10.58 -7.99
CA ASN A 109 -13.93 -11.90 -8.33
C ASN A 109 -15.47 -11.99 -8.23
N GLY A 110 -16.16 -10.90 -7.88
CA GLY A 110 -17.62 -10.84 -7.71
C GLY A 110 -18.14 -11.44 -6.40
N ASN A 111 -17.27 -11.96 -5.54
CA ASN A 111 -17.66 -12.56 -4.27
C ASN A 111 -17.13 -11.76 -3.08
N VAL A 112 -17.98 -10.90 -2.51
CA VAL A 112 -17.64 -10.02 -1.37
C VAL A 112 -17.28 -10.82 -0.12
N PHE A 113 -17.82 -12.01 0.06
CA PHE A 113 -17.56 -12.86 1.22
C PHE A 113 -16.27 -13.69 1.09
N ASN A 114 -15.76 -13.82 -0.12
CA ASN A 114 -14.47 -14.47 -0.39
C ASN A 114 -13.76 -13.75 -1.55
N PRO A 115 -13.19 -12.55 -1.30
CA PRO A 115 -12.62 -11.68 -2.33
C PRO A 115 -11.21 -12.09 -2.79
N LYS A 116 -10.76 -13.26 -2.44
CA LYS A 116 -9.41 -13.75 -2.73
C LYS A 116 -9.27 -14.16 -4.20
N LEU A 117 -8.13 -13.84 -4.78
CA LEU A 117 -7.68 -14.23 -6.13
C LEU A 117 -6.46 -15.13 -6.00
#